data_e9466172d55e800a9c305ea8a64bcb72
#
_entry.id   e9466172d55e800a9c305ea8a64bcb72
#
_cell.length_a   1.000
_cell.length_b   1.000
_cell.length_c   1.000
_cell.angle_alpha   90.00
_cell.angle_beta   90.00
_cell.angle_gamma   90.00
#
_symmetry.space_group_name_H-M   'P 1'
#
loop_
_entity.id
_entity.type
_entity.pdbx_description
1 polymer ?
#
loop_
_entity_poly.entity_id
_entity_poly.type
_entity_poly.pdbx_seq_one_letter_code
_entity_poly.pdbx_strand_id
1 'polypeptide(L)'
;MARSLRIDVPDGWYHVLNRGVERRQIFPDERSNAHFLELLGCLPSRFGVRIHGYVLMGNHYHLQLQTPQANLSRAMQWLNLSYGAWFNRRWQRSGPLVQGRFKAILHEPENTALIINRYIHLNPVRVRALGGHEARSGAEDQLEVSGIGPSRELVKARVEALRSYGWSSYPVYVGRIRNPGCNH
;
A
#
# COMPACT_ATOMS: atom_id res chain seq x y z
N MET A 1 16.41 1.34 23.95
CA MET A 1 16.84 2.03 22.73
C MET A 1 15.87 3.13 22.38
N ALA A 2 16.35 4.37 22.16
CA ALA A 2 15.52 5.47 21.70
C ALA A 2 14.96 5.15 20.30
N ARG A 3 13.67 5.39 20.11
CA ARG A 3 13.04 5.19 18.78
C ARG A 3 13.49 6.32 17.85
N SER A 4 13.93 5.97 16.64
CA SER A 4 14.28 6.96 15.63
C SER A 4 13.12 7.94 15.41
N LEU A 5 13.44 9.23 15.36
CA LEU A 5 12.50 10.28 14.97
C LEU A 5 12.03 10.00 13.54
N ARG A 6 10.74 10.23 13.29
CA ARG A 6 10.23 10.23 11.92
C ARG A 6 10.56 11.54 11.27
N ILE A 7 10.97 11.46 10.01
CA ILE A 7 11.10 12.63 9.17
C ILE A 7 9.69 12.96 8.68
N ASP A 8 9.13 14.05 9.17
CA ASP A 8 7.80 14.54 8.81
C ASP A 8 7.98 15.99 8.33
N VAL A 9 8.01 16.18 7.02
CA VAL A 9 8.35 17.46 6.37
C VAL A 9 7.18 17.97 5.53
N PRO A 10 7.03 19.32 5.37
CA PRO A 10 6.07 19.89 4.44
C PRO A 10 6.35 19.40 3.02
N ASP A 11 5.29 19.16 2.26
CA ASP A 11 5.32 18.62 0.90
C ASP A 11 6.08 17.30 0.72
N GLY A 12 6.34 16.61 1.83
CA GLY A 12 7.05 15.33 1.84
C GLY A 12 6.30 14.23 1.07
N TRP A 13 7.03 13.51 0.23
CA TRP A 13 6.55 12.32 -0.46
C TRP A 13 7.05 11.07 0.24
N TYR A 14 6.12 10.15 0.52
CA TYR A 14 6.41 8.98 1.35
C TYR A 14 5.90 7.70 0.73
N HIS A 15 6.76 6.68 0.73
CA HIS A 15 6.32 5.30 0.63
C HIS A 15 6.01 4.79 2.04
N VAL A 16 4.74 4.54 2.30
CA VAL A 16 4.24 4.11 3.61
C VAL A 16 3.79 2.65 3.53
N LEU A 17 4.17 1.88 4.54
CA LEU A 17 3.74 0.49 4.66
C LEU A 17 3.49 0.09 6.11
N ASN A 18 2.56 -0.84 6.30
CA ASN A 18 2.38 -1.52 7.57
C ASN A 18 1.89 -2.96 7.34
N ARG A 19 2.07 -3.80 8.35
CA ARG A 19 1.78 -5.23 8.28
C ARG A 19 1.10 -5.71 9.54
N GLY A 20 0.26 -6.72 9.42
CA GLY A 20 -0.37 -7.41 10.54
C GLY A 20 0.64 -8.01 11.53
N VAL A 21 0.28 -7.98 12.81
CA VAL A 21 1.03 -8.67 13.87
C VAL A 21 1.19 -10.14 13.47
N GLU A 22 2.41 -10.69 13.64
CA GLU A 22 2.72 -12.08 13.27
C GLU A 22 2.37 -12.42 11.80
N ARG A 23 2.38 -11.42 10.91
CA ARG A 23 1.99 -11.53 9.51
C ARG A 23 0.54 -11.97 9.29
N ARG A 24 -0.32 -11.78 10.28
CA ARG A 24 -1.74 -12.12 10.19
C ARG A 24 -2.44 -11.31 9.11
N GLN A 25 -3.49 -11.89 8.57
CA GLN A 25 -4.41 -11.20 7.66
C GLN A 25 -5.02 -9.98 8.36
N ILE A 26 -4.86 -8.82 7.72
CA ILE A 26 -5.54 -7.58 8.13
C ILE A 26 -6.63 -7.20 7.13
N PHE A 27 -6.68 -7.88 5.99
CA PHE A 27 -7.72 -7.77 4.97
C PHE A 27 -8.23 -9.18 4.62
N PRO A 28 -8.98 -9.84 5.52
CA PRO A 28 -9.43 -11.22 5.32
C PRO A 28 -10.62 -11.34 4.34
N ASP A 29 -11.34 -10.27 4.09
CA ASP A 29 -12.52 -10.22 3.22
C ASP A 29 -12.66 -8.86 2.50
N GLU A 30 -13.53 -8.81 1.50
CA GLU A 30 -13.82 -7.61 0.71
C GLU A 30 -14.29 -6.42 1.56
N ARG A 31 -15.09 -6.68 2.60
CA ARG A 31 -15.58 -5.64 3.51
C ARG A 31 -14.45 -4.99 4.30
N SER A 32 -13.44 -5.77 4.66
CA SER A 32 -12.23 -5.27 5.34
C SER A 32 -11.43 -4.36 4.42
N ASN A 33 -11.26 -4.76 3.15
CA ASN A 33 -10.61 -3.93 2.14
C ASN A 33 -11.40 -2.63 1.89
N ALA A 34 -12.71 -2.75 1.66
CA ALA A 34 -13.58 -1.60 1.38
C ALA A 34 -13.54 -0.58 2.52
N HIS A 35 -13.68 -1.04 3.76
CA HIS A 35 -13.64 -0.14 4.92
C HIS A 35 -12.29 0.56 5.10
N PHE A 36 -11.17 -0.13 4.82
CA PHE A 36 -9.87 0.54 4.84
C PHE A 36 -9.78 1.62 3.76
N LEU A 37 -10.30 1.37 2.55
CA LEU A 37 -10.32 2.35 1.47
C LEU A 37 -11.24 3.54 1.77
N GLU A 38 -12.37 3.33 2.44
CA GLU A 38 -13.22 4.42 2.95
C GLU A 38 -12.43 5.33 3.91
N LEU A 39 -11.73 4.74 4.89
CA LEU A 39 -10.90 5.50 5.81
C LEU A 39 -9.71 6.19 5.10
N LEU A 40 -9.07 5.52 4.16
CA LEU A 40 -8.00 6.09 3.35
C LEU A 40 -8.52 7.31 2.57
N GLY A 41 -9.71 7.21 1.97
CA GLY A 41 -10.40 8.31 1.28
C GLY A 41 -10.75 9.51 2.15
N CYS A 42 -10.76 9.36 3.48
CA CYS A 42 -10.94 10.48 4.41
C CYS A 42 -9.66 11.27 4.68
N LEU A 43 -8.47 10.77 4.31
CA LEU A 43 -7.20 11.45 4.61
C LEU A 43 -7.08 12.82 3.93
N PRO A 44 -7.49 12.99 2.64
CA PRO A 44 -7.44 14.30 2.00
C PRO A 44 -8.25 15.37 2.74
N SER A 45 -9.50 15.09 3.06
CA SER A 45 -10.39 16.06 3.72
C SER A 45 -10.00 16.37 5.18
N ARG A 46 -9.45 15.36 5.90
CA ARG A 46 -9.13 15.51 7.33
C ARG A 46 -7.72 16.04 7.59
N PHE A 47 -6.79 15.74 6.73
CA PHE A 47 -5.35 16.00 6.94
C PHE A 47 -4.66 16.69 5.76
N GLY A 48 -5.38 16.98 4.66
CA GLY A 48 -4.80 17.55 3.46
C GLY A 48 -3.82 16.61 2.74
N VAL A 49 -3.82 15.32 3.08
CA VAL A 49 -2.91 14.33 2.47
C VAL A 49 -3.34 14.04 1.04
N ARG A 50 -2.38 13.99 0.13
CA ARG A 50 -2.61 13.55 -1.26
C ARG A 50 -2.21 12.08 -1.40
N ILE A 51 -3.08 11.28 -2.02
CA ILE A 51 -2.87 9.85 -2.23
C ILE A 51 -2.49 9.64 -3.69
N HIS A 52 -1.26 9.21 -3.94
CA HIS A 52 -0.73 8.99 -5.28
C HIS A 52 -0.80 7.53 -5.73
N GLY A 53 -0.85 6.59 -4.81
CA GLY A 53 -0.97 5.18 -5.13
C GLY A 53 -1.19 4.33 -3.88
N TYR A 54 -1.84 3.18 -4.07
CA TYR A 54 -2.02 2.22 -3.00
C TYR A 54 -2.16 0.79 -3.54
N VAL A 55 -1.87 -0.16 -2.66
CA VAL A 55 -2.25 -1.57 -2.80
C VAL A 55 -2.50 -2.18 -1.42
N LEU A 56 -3.60 -2.91 -1.30
CA LEU A 56 -3.94 -3.70 -0.12
C LEU A 56 -3.63 -5.16 -0.43
N MET A 57 -2.77 -5.76 0.38
CA MET A 57 -2.42 -7.17 0.32
C MET A 57 -3.02 -7.86 1.54
N GLY A 58 -3.34 -9.13 1.50
CA GLY A 58 -4.05 -9.77 2.60
C GLY A 58 -3.54 -9.43 4.01
N ASN A 59 -2.23 -9.33 4.23
CA ASN A 59 -1.61 -9.09 5.54
C ASN A 59 -0.85 -7.77 5.68
N HIS A 60 -0.78 -6.94 4.65
CA HIS A 60 -0.09 -5.64 4.66
C HIS A 60 -0.67 -4.71 3.61
N TYR A 61 -0.24 -3.44 3.64
CA TYR A 61 -0.55 -2.47 2.61
C TYR A 61 0.67 -1.62 2.26
N HIS A 62 0.67 -1.06 1.06
CA HIS A 62 1.59 -0.03 0.63
C HIS A 62 0.80 1.18 0.14
N LEU A 63 1.26 2.39 0.52
CA LEU A 63 0.68 3.66 0.10
C LEU A 63 1.79 4.57 -0.41
N GLN A 64 1.52 5.35 -1.44
CA GLN A 64 2.33 6.50 -1.81
C GLN A 64 1.55 7.77 -1.48
N LEU A 65 2.05 8.53 -0.51
CA LEU A 65 1.39 9.69 0.06
C LEU A 65 2.26 10.93 -0.06
N GLN A 66 1.61 12.09 -0.25
CA GLN A 66 2.24 13.40 -0.07
C GLN A 66 1.54 14.14 1.06
N THR A 67 2.30 14.78 1.93
CA THR A 67 1.79 15.58 3.03
C THR A 67 2.17 17.05 2.85
N PRO A 68 1.31 17.90 2.27
CA PRO A 68 1.57 19.33 2.17
C PRO A 68 1.89 19.98 3.52
N GLN A 69 1.26 19.49 4.56
CA GLN A 69 1.54 19.88 5.95
C GLN A 69 2.28 18.73 6.64
N ALA A 70 3.41 18.95 7.25
CA ALA A 70 4.21 17.93 7.96
C ALA A 70 3.40 17.16 9.03
N ASN A 71 2.45 16.32 8.61
CA ASN A 71 1.44 15.67 9.46
C ASN A 71 1.22 14.19 9.16
N LEU A 72 2.16 13.53 8.45
CA LEU A 72 2.08 12.11 8.11
C LEU A 72 1.80 11.24 9.34
N SER A 73 2.50 11.53 10.44
CA SER A 73 2.36 10.75 11.68
C SER A 73 0.94 10.79 12.23
N ARG A 74 0.29 11.95 12.21
CA ARG A 74 -1.10 12.13 12.67
C ARG A 74 -2.08 11.41 11.74
N ALA A 75 -1.92 11.58 10.44
CA ALA A 75 -2.77 10.96 9.42
C ALA A 75 -2.72 9.43 9.52
N MET A 76 -1.52 8.86 9.57
CA MET A 76 -1.34 7.41 9.64
C MET A 76 -1.73 6.82 10.99
N GLN A 77 -1.54 7.56 12.08
CA GLN A 77 -2.04 7.15 13.40
C GLN A 77 -3.56 7.03 13.38
N TRP A 78 -4.24 8.06 12.87
CA TRP A 78 -5.69 8.04 12.77
C TRP A 78 -6.19 6.87 11.90
N LEU A 79 -5.61 6.67 10.71
CA LEU A 79 -5.97 5.59 9.80
C LEU A 79 -5.84 4.21 10.47
N ASN A 80 -4.67 3.93 11.05
CA ASN A 80 -4.42 2.62 11.67
C ASN A 80 -5.25 2.37 12.93
N LEU A 81 -5.48 3.39 13.75
CA LEU A 81 -6.32 3.25 14.95
C LEU A 81 -7.79 3.07 14.59
N SER A 82 -8.31 3.86 13.65
CA SER A 82 -9.70 3.75 13.19
C SER A 82 -9.98 2.38 12.57
N TYR A 83 -9.09 1.93 11.68
CA TYR A 83 -9.23 0.62 11.08
C TYR A 83 -9.05 -0.51 12.10
N GLY A 84 -8.07 -0.42 12.97
CA GLY A 84 -7.83 -1.43 14.00
C GLY A 84 -8.99 -1.57 14.99
N ALA A 85 -9.59 -0.46 15.41
CA ALA A 85 -10.76 -0.46 16.29
C ALA A 85 -11.98 -1.13 15.63
N TRP A 86 -12.25 -0.75 14.35
CA TRP A 86 -13.31 -1.38 13.56
C TRP A 86 -13.07 -2.88 13.35
N PHE A 87 -11.85 -3.26 12.97
CA PHE A 87 -11.45 -4.64 12.75
C PHE A 87 -11.64 -5.49 14.02
N ASN A 88 -11.11 -5.01 15.14
CA ASN A 88 -11.20 -5.72 16.42
C ASN A 88 -12.65 -5.91 16.86
N ARG A 89 -13.51 -4.89 16.69
CA ARG A 89 -14.95 -5.01 16.99
C ARG A 89 -15.62 -6.05 16.07
N ARG A 90 -15.34 -6.01 14.77
CA ARG A 90 -15.95 -6.93 13.80
C ARG A 90 -15.56 -8.39 14.04
N TRP A 91 -14.29 -8.62 14.37
CA TRP A 91 -13.72 -9.94 14.52
C TRP A 91 -13.62 -10.40 15.97
N GLN A 92 -14.27 -9.66 16.90
CA GLN A 92 -14.28 -9.94 18.37
C GLN A 92 -12.87 -10.18 18.92
N ARG A 93 -11.92 -9.32 18.52
CA ARG A 93 -10.51 -9.40 18.89
C ARG A 93 -10.12 -8.24 19.81
N SER A 94 -9.05 -8.45 20.56
CA SER A 94 -8.37 -7.45 21.38
C SER A 94 -6.89 -7.31 20.97
N GLY A 95 -6.28 -6.20 21.36
CA GLY A 95 -4.86 -5.95 21.13
C GLY A 95 -4.54 -5.33 19.75
N PRO A 96 -3.25 -5.16 19.43
CA PRO A 96 -2.82 -4.50 18.23
C PRO A 96 -3.13 -5.34 16.98
N LEU A 97 -3.61 -4.67 15.92
CA LEU A 97 -3.83 -5.30 14.62
C LEU A 97 -2.54 -5.34 13.79
N VAL A 98 -1.77 -4.27 13.85
CA VAL A 98 -0.56 -4.09 13.05
C VAL A 98 0.72 -4.17 13.89
N GLN A 99 1.82 -4.52 13.24
CA GLN A 99 3.13 -4.78 13.85
C GLN A 99 3.82 -3.47 14.28
N GLY A 100 3.29 -2.81 15.32
CA GLY A 100 3.83 -1.54 15.80
C GLY A 100 3.52 -0.35 14.89
N ARG A 101 4.44 0.63 14.84
CA ARG A 101 4.27 1.82 14.00
C ARG A 101 4.47 1.49 12.53
N PHE A 102 3.73 2.17 11.64
CA PHE A 102 3.97 2.10 10.19
C PHE A 102 5.42 2.49 9.85
N LYS A 103 5.95 1.94 8.77
CA LYS A 103 7.22 2.37 8.17
C LYS A 103 6.91 3.44 7.13
N ALA A 104 7.76 4.45 7.04
CA ALA A 104 7.69 5.50 6.03
C ALA A 104 9.09 5.77 5.50
N ILE A 105 9.22 5.83 4.19
CA ILE A 105 10.45 6.15 3.47
C ILE A 105 10.17 7.45 2.73
N LEU A 106 10.84 8.53 3.14
CA LEU A 106 10.81 9.81 2.43
C LEU A 106 11.58 9.66 1.12
N HIS A 107 11.07 10.21 0.05
CA HIS A 107 11.71 10.17 -1.26
C HIS A 107 11.46 11.45 -2.07
N GLU A 108 12.32 11.71 -3.05
CA GLU A 108 12.20 12.82 -3.99
C GLU A 108 11.28 12.40 -5.16
N PRO A 109 10.21 13.17 -5.44
CA PRO A 109 9.21 12.77 -6.42
C PRO A 109 9.76 12.70 -7.85
N GLU A 110 10.67 13.61 -8.24
CA GLU A 110 11.18 13.74 -9.59
C GLU A 110 11.86 12.46 -10.10
N ASN A 111 12.58 11.77 -9.20
CA ASN A 111 13.40 10.61 -9.57
C ASN A 111 12.73 9.28 -9.20
N THR A 112 11.90 9.26 -8.16
CA THR A 112 11.49 7.99 -7.55
C THR A 112 9.97 7.76 -7.49
N ALA A 113 9.14 8.79 -7.71
CA ALA A 113 7.69 8.64 -7.56
C ALA A 113 7.10 7.55 -8.48
N LEU A 114 7.50 7.53 -9.76
CA LEU A 114 7.03 6.52 -10.71
C LEU A 114 7.56 5.12 -10.38
N ILE A 115 8.81 5.04 -9.92
CA ILE A 115 9.44 3.76 -9.52
C ILE A 115 8.67 3.15 -8.34
N ILE A 116 8.40 3.97 -7.32
CA ILE A 116 7.64 3.54 -6.13
C ILE A 116 6.21 3.18 -6.51
N ASN A 117 5.56 3.97 -7.35
CA ASN A 117 4.20 3.69 -7.81
C ASN A 117 4.14 2.36 -8.57
N ARG A 118 5.09 2.13 -9.49
CA ARG A 118 5.25 0.87 -10.19
C ARG A 118 5.47 -0.29 -9.20
N TYR A 119 6.36 -0.12 -8.22
CA TYR A 119 6.60 -1.13 -7.19
C TYR A 119 5.31 -1.47 -6.44
N ILE A 120 4.55 -0.47 -5.99
CA ILE A 120 3.28 -0.62 -5.29
C ILE A 120 2.29 -1.43 -6.15
N HIS A 121 2.11 -1.05 -7.40
CA HIS A 121 1.16 -1.69 -8.29
C HIS A 121 1.55 -3.13 -8.67
N LEU A 122 2.84 -3.44 -8.76
CA LEU A 122 3.31 -4.78 -9.10
C LEU A 122 3.23 -5.79 -7.94
N ASN A 123 2.99 -5.35 -6.69
CA ASN A 123 2.91 -6.25 -5.54
C ASN A 123 2.00 -7.47 -5.74
N PRO A 124 0.76 -7.36 -6.27
CA PRO A 124 -0.13 -8.50 -6.42
C PRO A 124 0.42 -9.60 -7.33
N VAL A 125 1.19 -9.24 -8.35
CA VAL A 125 1.74 -10.23 -9.31
C VAL A 125 3.08 -10.79 -8.86
N ARG A 126 3.85 -10.04 -8.06
CA ARG A 126 5.10 -10.52 -7.45
C ARG A 126 4.82 -11.65 -6.45
N VAL A 127 3.84 -11.48 -5.57
CA VAL A 127 3.47 -12.50 -4.57
C VAL A 127 2.90 -13.75 -5.23
N ARG A 128 2.09 -13.63 -6.31
CA ARG A 128 1.53 -14.78 -7.03
C ARG A 128 2.58 -15.60 -7.79
N ALA A 129 3.58 -14.93 -8.37
CA ALA A 129 4.64 -15.64 -9.13
C ALA A 129 5.52 -16.54 -8.25
N LEU A 130 5.48 -16.36 -6.93
CA LEU A 130 6.36 -17.00 -5.97
C LEU A 130 5.65 -17.95 -4.98
N GLY A 131 4.48 -18.47 -5.33
CA GLY A 131 3.83 -19.54 -4.55
C GLY A 131 3.37 -19.15 -3.15
N GLY A 132 3.01 -17.88 -2.91
CA GLY A 132 2.34 -17.45 -1.67
C GLY A 132 3.24 -17.23 -0.45
N HIS A 133 4.53 -17.49 -0.54
CA HIS A 133 5.50 -17.07 0.48
C HIS A 133 6.27 -15.85 -0.02
N GLU A 134 6.40 -14.84 0.85
CA GLU A 134 7.21 -13.65 0.57
C GLU A 134 8.60 -14.06 0.11
N ALA A 135 8.84 -14.03 -1.20
CA ALA A 135 10.18 -14.21 -1.71
C ALA A 135 11.01 -12.99 -1.32
N ARG A 136 12.11 -13.27 -0.71
CA ARG A 136 13.18 -12.33 -0.49
C ARG A 136 13.52 -11.65 -1.81
N SER A 137 13.77 -10.35 -1.77
CA SER A 137 14.13 -9.49 -2.90
C SER A 137 15.32 -9.91 -3.76
N GLY A 138 15.84 -11.12 -3.58
CA GLY A 138 17.02 -11.61 -4.28
C GLY A 138 16.78 -12.47 -5.53
N ALA A 139 15.55 -12.97 -5.76
CA ALA A 139 15.32 -13.87 -6.89
C ALA A 139 14.89 -13.12 -8.18
N GLU A 140 14.29 -11.96 -8.06
CA GLU A 140 13.94 -11.12 -9.24
C GLU A 140 15.14 -10.35 -9.78
N ASP A 141 16.08 -9.94 -8.92
CA ASP A 141 17.36 -9.35 -9.35
C ASP A 141 18.22 -10.36 -10.14
N GLN A 142 18.09 -11.67 -9.87
CA GLN A 142 18.82 -12.69 -10.61
C GLN A 142 18.24 -12.98 -12.01
N LEU A 143 16.94 -12.76 -12.24
CA LEU A 143 16.31 -12.89 -13.56
C LEU A 143 16.62 -11.69 -14.48
N GLU A 144 16.79 -10.50 -13.93
CA GLU A 144 17.24 -9.33 -14.69
C GLU A 144 18.71 -9.44 -15.11
N VAL A 145 19.53 -10.14 -14.32
CA VAL A 145 20.96 -10.38 -14.61
C VAL A 145 21.17 -11.43 -15.74
N SER A 146 20.19 -12.32 -15.97
CA SER A 146 20.31 -13.36 -17.00
C SER A 146 19.90 -12.90 -18.42
N GLY A 147 19.46 -11.67 -18.61
CA GLY A 147 19.12 -11.10 -19.92
C GLY A 147 17.89 -11.73 -20.61
N ILE A 148 17.19 -12.65 -19.95
CA ILE A 148 15.98 -13.31 -20.47
C ILE A 148 14.78 -12.61 -19.82
N GLY A 149 14.20 -11.64 -20.52
CA GLY A 149 12.95 -10.99 -20.09
C GLY A 149 11.78 -12.00 -19.99
N PRO A 150 10.72 -11.66 -19.23
CA PRO A 150 9.54 -12.52 -19.11
C PRO A 150 8.90 -12.77 -20.48
N SER A 151 8.36 -13.97 -20.72
CA SER A 151 7.67 -14.27 -21.97
C SER A 151 6.48 -13.34 -22.19
N ARG A 152 6.08 -13.12 -23.47
CA ARG A 152 4.93 -12.26 -23.81
C ARG A 152 3.64 -12.73 -23.14
N GLU A 153 3.44 -14.03 -23.03
CA GLU A 153 2.29 -14.66 -22.35
C GLU A 153 2.27 -14.33 -20.87
N LEU A 154 3.43 -14.42 -20.20
CA LEU A 154 3.55 -14.07 -18.77
C LEU A 154 3.30 -12.58 -18.54
N VAL A 155 3.79 -11.72 -19.42
CA VAL A 155 3.51 -10.27 -19.35
C VAL A 155 2.02 -10.00 -19.49
N LYS A 156 1.35 -10.61 -20.48
CA LYS A 156 -0.11 -10.47 -20.66
C LYS A 156 -0.88 -10.95 -19.43
N ALA A 157 -0.55 -12.12 -18.90
CA ALA A 157 -1.19 -12.66 -17.69
C ALA A 157 -1.00 -11.74 -16.47
N ARG A 158 0.20 -11.20 -16.27
CA ARG A 158 0.48 -10.23 -15.18
C ARG A 158 -0.31 -8.94 -15.35
N VAL A 159 -0.36 -8.39 -16.56
CA VAL A 159 -1.13 -7.17 -16.85
C VAL A 159 -2.62 -7.39 -16.59
N GLU A 160 -3.19 -8.51 -17.01
CA GLU A 160 -4.60 -8.80 -16.76
C GLU A 160 -4.89 -9.02 -15.27
N ALA A 161 -3.99 -9.70 -14.55
CA ALA A 161 -4.10 -9.84 -13.11
C ALA A 161 -4.05 -8.49 -12.38
N LEU A 162 -3.21 -7.54 -12.83
CA LEU A 162 -3.17 -6.19 -12.27
C LEU A 162 -4.44 -5.40 -12.57
N ARG A 163 -4.96 -5.53 -13.78
CA ARG A 163 -6.20 -4.86 -14.21
C ARG A 163 -7.44 -5.34 -13.46
N SER A 164 -7.45 -6.61 -13.08
CA SER A 164 -8.54 -7.24 -12.32
C SER A 164 -8.37 -7.11 -10.80
N TYR A 165 -7.21 -6.65 -10.31
CA TYR A 165 -6.97 -6.52 -8.88
C TYR A 165 -7.62 -5.25 -8.32
N GLY A 166 -8.85 -5.37 -7.83
CA GLY A 166 -9.67 -4.25 -7.36
C GLY A 166 -9.13 -3.51 -6.11
N TRP A 167 -8.21 -4.13 -5.37
CA TRP A 167 -7.69 -3.57 -4.11
C TRP A 167 -6.38 -2.78 -4.29
N SER A 168 -6.21 -2.17 -5.46
CA SER A 168 -5.12 -1.25 -5.78
C SER A 168 -5.61 -0.05 -6.59
N SER A 169 -4.82 1.01 -6.62
CA SER A 169 -5.09 2.18 -7.47
C SER A 169 -4.80 1.94 -8.95
N TYR A 170 -4.20 0.81 -9.34
CA TYR A 170 -3.84 0.52 -10.73
C TYR A 170 -5.01 0.60 -11.72
N PRO A 171 -6.21 0.03 -11.44
CA PRO A 171 -7.36 0.15 -12.35
C PRO A 171 -7.79 1.59 -12.64
N VAL A 172 -7.59 2.51 -11.67
CA VAL A 172 -7.86 3.94 -11.87
C VAL A 172 -6.82 4.57 -12.82
N TYR A 173 -5.54 4.22 -12.65
CA TYR A 173 -4.46 4.71 -13.52
C TYR A 173 -4.62 4.30 -14.98
N VAL A 174 -5.18 3.12 -15.23
CA VAL A 174 -5.42 2.63 -16.62
C VAL A 174 -6.82 2.96 -17.13
N GLY A 175 -7.57 3.83 -16.43
CA GLY A 175 -8.88 4.35 -16.86
C GLY A 175 -10.03 3.35 -16.83
N ARG A 176 -9.89 2.21 -16.14
CA ARG A 176 -10.97 1.20 -16.02
C ARG A 176 -12.01 1.53 -14.97
N ILE A 177 -11.67 2.29 -13.94
CA ILE A 177 -12.55 2.68 -12.83
C ILE A 177 -12.35 4.17 -12.59
N ARG A 178 -13.44 4.92 -12.39
CA ARG A 178 -13.37 6.29 -11.89
C ARG A 178 -12.97 6.26 -10.41
N ASN A 179 -12.12 7.21 -10.00
CA ASN A 179 -11.68 7.31 -8.61
C ASN A 179 -12.91 7.51 -7.69
N PRO A 180 -13.23 6.58 -6.77
CA PRO A 180 -14.41 6.71 -5.91
C PRO A 180 -14.29 7.82 -4.84
N GLY A 181 -13.13 8.48 -4.73
CA GLY A 181 -12.84 9.50 -3.72
C GLY A 181 -12.96 10.95 -4.18
N CYS A 182 -13.42 11.23 -5.40
CA CYS A 182 -13.63 12.59 -5.93
C CYS A 182 -15.10 12.85 -6.21
N ASN A 183 -15.94 12.83 -5.19
CA ASN A 183 -17.18 13.61 -5.21
C ASN A 183 -16.83 14.99 -4.62
N HIS A 184 -16.64 15.95 -5.51
CA HIS A 184 -16.73 17.39 -5.21
C HIS A 184 -18.19 17.77 -5.01
#